data_374f7576e96442834bcaf1545bc28c68
#
_entry.id   374f7576e96442834bcaf1545bc28c68
#
_cell.length_a   1.000
_cell.length_b   1.000
_cell.length_c   1.000
_cell.angle_alpha   90.00
_cell.angle_beta   90.00
_cell.angle_gamma   90.00
#
_symmetry.space_group_name_H-M   'P 1'
#
loop_
_entity.id
_entity.type
_entity.pdbx_description
1 polymer ?
#
loop_
_entity_poly.entity_id
_entity_poly.type
_entity_poly.pdbx_seq_one_letter_code
_entity_poly.pdbx_strand_id
1 'polypeptide(L)'
;MSDAPAGRSAIGPSHSVFARFWARYTRSPRASVFKAMSKYDTATVQSVHHWTDTLFSFTCTREASLRFNNGEFTMVGLEVDGKPLARAYSIVSPNYEEHLEFFSIKVQNGPLTSRLQHLKVGDKVLIGKKPTGTLVADNLLPGKTLWMLSTGTGLAPFMSIIRDPDIYDRFDKVILTHTCRLKGELAYMDYIKHDLPGHEYLGDIIKEKLVYYPTVTREAFDNEGRITDLIATGKLFTDLGVPAFSPENDRVMLCGSTAMLKDTTDLLKQAGLVEGKNSAPGHYVIERAFVD
;
A
#
# COMPACT_ATOMS: atom_id res chain seq x y z
N MET A 1 -1.71 57.22 66.93
CA MET A 1 -2.42 56.42 67.95
C MET A 1 -3.19 55.40 67.17
N SER A 2 -2.65 54.32 67.16
CA SER A 2 -2.92 52.91 67.62
C SER A 2 -3.88 52.23 66.63
N ASP A 3 -3.78 51.14 66.20
CA ASP A 3 -2.98 49.91 66.30
C ASP A 3 -3.63 48.88 65.35
N ALA A 4 -2.84 48.16 64.69
CA ALA A 4 -3.26 46.94 64.00
C ALA A 4 -3.62 45.83 65.04
N PRO A 5 -4.24 44.69 64.67
CA PRO A 5 -3.43 43.68 64.09
C PRO A 5 -4.07 42.72 63.05
N ALA A 6 -3.17 42.03 62.45
CA ALA A 6 -3.25 40.98 61.46
C ALA A 6 -4.09 39.75 61.81
N GLY A 7 -4.64 39.11 60.78
CA GLY A 7 -5.15 37.75 60.77
C GLY A 7 -4.96 37.08 59.44
N ARG A 8 -3.77 36.48 59.19
CA ARG A 8 -3.55 35.57 58.10
C ARG A 8 -4.14 34.20 58.43
N SER A 9 -5.09 33.73 57.66
CA SER A 9 -5.41 32.32 57.58
C SER A 9 -4.98 31.74 56.22
N ALA A 10 -3.93 30.94 56.27
CA ALA A 10 -3.45 30.19 55.16
C ALA A 10 -4.44 29.04 54.86
N ILE A 11 -5.09 29.07 53.72
CA ILE A 11 -5.79 27.91 53.17
C ILE A 11 -4.79 27.20 52.27
N GLY A 12 -4.27 26.05 52.73
CA GLY A 12 -3.41 25.17 51.97
C GLY A 12 -4.12 24.59 50.73
N PRO A 13 -3.40 24.23 49.71
CA PRO A 13 -3.98 23.72 48.47
C PRO A 13 -4.56 22.32 48.69
N SER A 14 -5.89 22.22 48.67
CA SER A 14 -6.56 20.94 48.53
C SER A 14 -6.27 20.39 47.14
N HIS A 15 -5.21 19.62 47.01
CA HIS A 15 -5.00 18.78 45.83
C HIS A 15 -6.13 17.78 45.74
N SER A 16 -7.07 18.13 44.88
CA SER A 16 -8.35 17.49 44.70
C SER A 16 -8.20 16.01 44.37
N VAL A 17 -8.95 15.20 45.09
CA VAL A 17 -9.22 13.77 44.84
C VAL A 17 -9.59 13.53 43.38
N PHE A 18 -10.17 14.53 42.70
CA PHE A 18 -10.50 14.54 41.27
C PHE A 18 -9.29 14.39 40.34
N ALA A 19 -8.15 15.03 40.63
CA ALA A 19 -6.96 14.90 39.75
C ALA A 19 -6.36 13.48 39.83
N ARG A 20 -6.43 12.81 40.96
CA ARG A 20 -5.98 11.42 41.13
C ARG A 20 -6.96 10.41 40.53
N PHE A 21 -8.25 10.74 40.47
CA PHE A 21 -9.27 9.90 39.84
C PHE A 21 -9.11 9.91 38.30
N TRP A 22 -8.86 11.08 37.69
CA TRP A 22 -8.61 11.20 36.24
C TRP A 22 -7.29 10.53 35.81
N ALA A 23 -6.23 10.63 36.60
CA ALA A 23 -4.95 9.97 36.31
C ALA A 23 -5.04 8.44 36.38
N ARG A 24 -5.94 7.88 37.19
CA ARG A 24 -6.23 6.42 37.18
C ARG A 24 -7.11 6.00 36.01
N TYR A 25 -8.04 6.86 35.56
CA TYR A 25 -8.94 6.54 34.42
C TYR A 25 -8.23 6.55 33.08
N THR A 26 -7.22 7.43 32.91
CA THR A 26 -6.40 7.50 31.70
C THR A 26 -5.41 6.33 31.56
N ARG A 27 -5.18 5.56 32.60
CA ARG A 27 -4.35 4.34 32.62
C ARG A 27 -5.17 3.04 32.60
N SER A 28 -6.48 3.11 32.51
CA SER A 28 -7.30 1.91 32.44
C SER A 28 -7.11 1.21 31.08
N PRO A 29 -7.11 -0.14 31.04
CA PRO A 29 -7.07 -0.89 29.78
C PRO A 29 -8.17 -0.45 28.80
N ARG A 30 -9.35 -0.06 29.29
CA ARG A 30 -10.46 0.46 28.49
C ARG A 30 -10.13 1.77 27.79
N ALA A 31 -9.44 2.72 28.45
CA ALA A 31 -9.06 3.98 27.85
C ALA A 31 -8.02 3.79 26.73
N SER A 32 -7.08 2.85 26.89
CA SER A 32 -6.08 2.52 25.86
C SER A 32 -6.71 1.84 24.65
N VAL A 33 -7.67 0.94 24.84
CA VAL A 33 -8.44 0.28 23.78
C VAL A 33 -9.29 1.29 23.02
N PHE A 34 -10.02 2.16 23.72
CA PHE A 34 -10.83 3.21 23.11
C PHE A 34 -9.97 4.18 22.26
N LYS A 35 -8.82 4.60 22.77
CA LYS A 35 -7.86 5.41 22.03
C LYS A 35 -7.28 4.68 20.81
N ALA A 36 -7.05 3.38 20.90
CA ALA A 36 -6.58 2.58 19.77
C ALA A 36 -7.66 2.44 18.68
N MET A 37 -8.91 2.15 19.07
CA MET A 37 -10.05 2.06 18.15
C MET A 37 -10.36 3.40 17.46
N SER A 38 -10.12 4.54 18.08
CA SER A 38 -10.33 5.86 17.47
C SER A 38 -9.46 6.16 16.26
N LYS A 39 -8.42 5.37 16.01
CA LYS A 39 -7.55 5.48 14.83
C LYS A 39 -8.12 4.77 13.60
N TYR A 40 -9.18 4.01 13.77
CA TYR A 40 -9.80 3.20 12.72
C TYR A 40 -11.24 3.63 12.51
N ASP A 41 -11.69 3.51 11.28
CA ASP A 41 -13.10 3.44 10.92
C ASP A 41 -13.50 1.98 10.74
N THR A 42 -14.77 1.68 10.92
CA THR A 42 -15.31 0.34 10.67
C THR A 42 -15.95 0.32 9.30
N ALA A 43 -15.39 -0.46 8.40
CA ALA A 43 -15.92 -0.70 7.06
C ALA A 43 -16.69 -2.02 6.99
N THR A 44 -17.61 -2.13 6.03
CA THR A 44 -18.38 -3.35 5.76
C THR A 44 -17.84 -4.01 4.50
N VAL A 45 -17.52 -5.30 4.57
CA VAL A 45 -17.09 -6.10 3.42
C VAL A 45 -18.25 -6.20 2.41
N GLN A 46 -17.96 -5.89 1.15
CA GLN A 46 -18.91 -5.89 0.04
C GLN A 46 -18.73 -7.08 -0.90
N SER A 47 -17.48 -7.52 -1.09
CA SER A 47 -17.14 -8.71 -1.86
C SER A 47 -15.89 -9.38 -1.33
N VAL A 48 -15.74 -10.67 -1.62
CA VAL A 48 -14.51 -11.43 -1.39
C VAL A 48 -14.28 -12.31 -2.61
N HIS A 49 -13.05 -12.27 -3.15
CA HIS A 49 -12.66 -13.10 -4.28
C HIS A 49 -11.40 -13.91 -3.92
N HIS A 50 -11.48 -15.24 -4.06
CA HIS A 50 -10.36 -16.14 -3.85
C HIS A 50 -9.72 -16.49 -5.20
N TRP A 51 -8.53 -15.93 -5.47
CA TRP A 51 -7.76 -16.17 -6.70
C TRP A 51 -7.16 -17.58 -6.73
N THR A 52 -6.60 -18.00 -5.60
CA THR A 52 -5.98 -19.30 -5.39
C THR A 52 -6.21 -19.78 -3.95
N ASP A 53 -5.70 -20.93 -3.59
CA ASP A 53 -5.68 -21.40 -2.20
C ASP A 53 -4.83 -20.50 -1.29
N THR A 54 -3.95 -19.67 -1.86
CA THR A 54 -3.03 -18.78 -1.12
C THR A 54 -3.28 -17.30 -1.32
N LEU A 55 -4.15 -16.89 -2.26
CA LEU A 55 -4.39 -15.49 -2.61
C LEU A 55 -5.88 -15.16 -2.58
N PHE A 56 -6.21 -13.97 -2.09
CA PHE A 56 -7.57 -13.43 -2.14
C PHE A 56 -7.55 -11.90 -2.18
N SER A 57 -8.65 -11.32 -2.67
CA SER A 57 -8.93 -9.90 -2.53
C SER A 57 -10.32 -9.71 -1.92
N PHE A 58 -10.55 -8.54 -1.37
CA PHE A 58 -11.87 -8.16 -0.89
C PHE A 58 -12.10 -6.67 -1.07
N THR A 59 -13.36 -6.29 -1.26
CA THR A 59 -13.79 -4.90 -1.25
C THR A 59 -14.57 -4.59 0.02
N CYS A 60 -14.50 -3.35 0.48
CA CYS A 60 -15.29 -2.87 1.60
C CYS A 60 -15.72 -1.43 1.40
N THR A 61 -16.71 -0.98 2.18
CA THR A 61 -17.16 0.41 2.16
C THR A 61 -16.00 1.36 2.51
N ARG A 62 -16.02 2.53 1.87
CA ARG A 62 -15.07 3.62 2.13
C ARG A 62 -15.76 4.72 2.92
N GLU A 63 -15.12 5.20 3.98
CA GLU A 63 -15.59 6.40 4.69
C GLU A 63 -15.45 7.62 3.77
N ALA A 64 -16.51 8.42 3.64
CA ALA A 64 -16.57 9.55 2.71
C ALA A 64 -15.49 10.62 2.95
N SER A 65 -14.98 10.70 4.18
CA SER A 65 -13.88 11.60 4.55
C SER A 65 -12.48 11.07 4.27
N LEU A 66 -12.34 9.77 3.96
CA LEU A 66 -11.02 9.17 3.72
C LEU A 66 -10.44 9.66 2.39
N ARG A 67 -9.25 10.26 2.46
CA ARG A 67 -8.47 10.71 1.29
C ARG A 67 -7.15 9.98 1.26
N PHE A 68 -6.73 9.59 0.06
CA PHE A 68 -5.43 8.95 -0.18
C PHE A 68 -4.96 9.22 -1.61
N ASN A 69 -3.67 9.10 -1.84
CA ASN A 69 -3.07 9.11 -3.16
C ASN A 69 -2.94 7.68 -3.69
N ASN A 70 -3.10 7.51 -4.98
CA ASN A 70 -2.87 6.21 -5.62
C ASN A 70 -1.45 5.73 -5.31
N GLY A 71 -1.33 4.45 -4.90
CA GLY A 71 -0.07 3.85 -4.44
C GLY A 71 0.13 3.85 -2.91
N GLU A 72 -0.68 4.57 -2.14
CA GLU A 72 -0.61 4.55 -0.68
C GLU A 72 -1.20 3.25 -0.08
N PHE A 73 -0.80 2.96 1.16
CA PHE A 73 -1.36 1.90 1.99
C PHE A 73 -2.12 2.49 3.18
N THR A 74 -2.96 1.68 3.78
CA THR A 74 -3.56 1.97 5.08
C THR A 74 -3.49 0.75 6.00
N MET A 75 -3.80 0.95 7.28
CA MET A 75 -3.91 -0.15 8.23
C MET A 75 -5.26 -0.86 8.04
N VAL A 76 -5.23 -2.15 7.78
CA VAL A 76 -6.41 -3.01 7.70
C VAL A 76 -6.37 -4.04 8.82
N GLY A 77 -7.49 -4.30 9.47
CA GLY A 77 -7.51 -5.23 10.59
C GLY A 77 -8.89 -5.69 11.03
N LEU A 78 -8.86 -6.45 12.11
CA LEU A 78 -10.05 -6.97 12.80
C LEU A 78 -9.97 -6.60 14.28
N GLU A 79 -11.12 -6.53 14.93
CA GLU A 79 -11.19 -6.52 16.37
C GLU A 79 -11.05 -7.95 16.89
N VAL A 80 -10.04 -8.21 17.70
CA VAL A 80 -9.77 -9.51 18.32
C VAL A 80 -9.63 -9.28 19.81
N ASP A 81 -10.46 -9.96 20.62
CA ASP A 81 -10.49 -9.83 22.08
C ASP A 81 -10.61 -8.36 22.54
N GLY A 82 -11.45 -7.58 21.87
CA GLY A 82 -11.68 -6.17 22.17
C GLY A 82 -10.51 -5.24 21.82
N LYS A 83 -9.55 -5.70 21.00
CA LYS A 83 -8.38 -4.92 20.57
C LYS A 83 -8.21 -4.97 19.06
N PRO A 84 -7.72 -3.88 18.42
CA PRO A 84 -7.43 -3.90 17.00
C PRO A 84 -6.17 -4.75 16.72
N LEU A 85 -6.31 -5.73 15.85
CA LEU A 85 -5.21 -6.46 15.23
C LEU A 85 -5.15 -6.01 13.76
N ALA A 86 -4.17 -5.19 13.40
CA ALA A 86 -4.08 -4.59 12.08
C ALA A 86 -2.66 -4.66 11.50
N ARG A 87 -2.59 -4.64 10.15
CA ARG A 87 -1.34 -4.57 9.37
C ARG A 87 -1.50 -3.57 8.24
N ALA A 88 -0.39 -3.12 7.68
CA ALA A 88 -0.37 -2.29 6.49
C ALA A 88 -0.82 -3.10 5.27
N TYR A 89 -1.70 -2.51 4.46
CA TYR A 89 -2.19 -3.05 3.20
C TYR A 89 -2.25 -1.95 2.17
N SER A 90 -1.57 -2.15 1.05
CA SER A 90 -1.68 -1.23 -0.09
C SER A 90 -3.10 -1.23 -0.62
N ILE A 91 -3.59 -0.04 -0.96
CA ILE A 91 -4.93 0.15 -1.50
C ILE A 91 -4.90 -0.20 -3.00
N VAL A 92 -5.74 -1.13 -3.41
CA VAL A 92 -5.88 -1.59 -4.80
C VAL A 92 -6.78 -0.66 -5.59
N SER A 93 -7.91 -0.23 -5.00
CA SER A 93 -8.85 0.69 -5.65
C SER A 93 -8.22 2.07 -5.89
N PRO A 94 -8.49 2.73 -7.02
CA PRO A 94 -8.04 4.11 -7.23
C PRO A 94 -8.79 5.08 -6.32
N ASN A 95 -8.20 6.25 -6.13
CA ASN A 95 -8.64 7.24 -5.14
C ASN A 95 -10.00 7.90 -5.47
N TYR A 96 -10.52 7.74 -6.67
CA TYR A 96 -11.84 8.25 -7.08
C TYR A 96 -12.99 7.25 -6.87
N GLU A 97 -12.70 5.96 -6.60
CA GLU A 97 -13.75 4.97 -6.32
C GLU A 97 -14.31 5.13 -4.91
N GLU A 98 -15.60 4.81 -4.74
CA GLU A 98 -16.33 4.94 -3.48
C GLU A 98 -16.15 3.74 -2.54
N HIS A 99 -15.39 2.74 -2.95
CA HIS A 99 -15.03 1.57 -2.16
C HIS A 99 -13.51 1.45 -1.99
N LEU A 100 -13.10 0.62 -1.06
CA LEU A 100 -11.70 0.20 -0.92
C LEU A 100 -11.58 -1.26 -1.32
N GLU A 101 -10.51 -1.56 -2.05
CA GLU A 101 -10.12 -2.92 -2.38
C GLU A 101 -8.73 -3.23 -1.82
N PHE A 102 -8.56 -4.45 -1.34
CA PHE A 102 -7.30 -4.95 -0.79
C PHE A 102 -6.98 -6.33 -1.35
N PHE A 103 -5.69 -6.58 -1.63
CA PHE A 103 -5.17 -7.84 -2.12
C PHE A 103 -4.21 -8.45 -1.11
N SER A 104 -4.38 -9.73 -0.77
CA SER A 104 -3.69 -10.37 0.34
C SER A 104 -3.30 -11.82 0.05
N ILE A 105 -2.24 -12.26 0.72
CA ILE A 105 -1.90 -13.69 0.84
C ILE A 105 -2.63 -14.31 2.03
N LYS A 106 -2.87 -15.64 1.96
CA LYS A 106 -3.41 -16.46 3.04
C LYS A 106 -2.25 -17.13 3.78
N VAL A 107 -1.76 -16.51 4.85
CA VAL A 107 -0.75 -17.12 5.73
C VAL A 107 -1.46 -17.89 6.82
N GLN A 108 -1.39 -19.24 6.78
CA GLN A 108 -2.16 -20.11 7.68
C GLN A 108 -1.95 -19.80 9.17
N ASN A 109 -0.72 -19.52 9.58
CA ASN A 109 -0.36 -19.19 10.96
C ASN A 109 -0.18 -17.69 11.21
N GLY A 110 -0.49 -16.84 10.23
CA GLY A 110 -0.42 -15.38 10.38
C GLY A 110 -1.53 -14.89 11.32
N PRO A 111 -1.22 -14.07 12.33
CA PRO A 111 -2.22 -13.67 13.34
C PRO A 111 -3.43 -12.95 12.73
N LEU A 112 -3.25 -12.18 11.67
CA LEU A 112 -4.33 -11.45 10.99
C LEU A 112 -4.83 -12.19 9.74
N THR A 113 -3.93 -12.60 8.84
CA THR A 113 -4.31 -13.20 7.54
C THR A 113 -5.04 -14.52 7.69
N SER A 114 -4.73 -15.32 8.72
CA SER A 114 -5.49 -16.53 9.05
C SER A 114 -6.98 -16.27 9.34
N ARG A 115 -7.33 -15.05 9.73
CA ARG A 115 -8.71 -14.60 9.97
C ARG A 115 -9.30 -13.88 8.77
N LEU A 116 -8.55 -12.97 8.14
CA LEU A 116 -9.02 -12.21 6.99
C LEU A 116 -9.40 -13.10 5.81
N GLN A 117 -8.73 -14.25 5.61
CA GLN A 117 -9.08 -15.20 4.54
C GLN A 117 -10.50 -15.79 4.65
N HIS A 118 -11.14 -15.67 5.80
CA HIS A 118 -12.50 -16.17 6.08
C HIS A 118 -13.57 -15.08 6.05
N LEU A 119 -13.21 -13.85 5.65
CA LEU A 119 -14.15 -12.76 5.50
C LEU A 119 -15.31 -13.14 4.57
N LYS A 120 -16.50 -12.64 4.92
CA LYS A 120 -17.72 -12.76 4.14
C LYS A 120 -18.35 -11.41 3.92
N VAL A 121 -19.17 -11.29 2.90
CA VAL A 121 -20.00 -10.10 2.68
C VAL A 121 -20.80 -9.78 3.94
N GLY A 122 -20.74 -8.53 4.37
CA GLY A 122 -21.40 -8.05 5.60
C GLY A 122 -20.49 -8.01 6.83
N ASP A 123 -19.35 -8.73 6.84
CA ASP A 123 -18.38 -8.69 7.94
C ASP A 123 -17.81 -7.29 8.12
N LYS A 124 -17.32 -7.01 9.33
CA LYS A 124 -16.72 -5.72 9.68
C LYS A 124 -15.20 -5.82 9.69
N VAL A 125 -14.56 -4.84 9.06
CA VAL A 125 -13.10 -4.66 9.07
C VAL A 125 -12.74 -3.29 9.58
N LEU A 126 -11.58 -3.16 10.19
CA LEU A 126 -11.02 -1.91 10.67
C LEU A 126 -10.14 -1.31 9.58
N ILE A 127 -10.38 -0.04 9.25
CA ILE A 127 -9.61 0.72 8.24
C ILE A 127 -8.95 1.92 8.92
N GLY A 128 -7.65 2.06 8.78
CA GLY A 128 -6.87 3.18 9.31
C GLY A 128 -7.29 4.50 8.66
N LYS A 129 -7.45 5.55 9.49
CA LYS A 129 -7.89 6.89 9.04
C LYS A 129 -6.84 7.70 8.30
N LYS A 130 -5.59 7.26 8.32
CA LYS A 130 -4.46 8.00 7.75
C LYS A 130 -3.68 7.09 6.80
N PRO A 131 -4.10 7.00 5.55
CA PRO A 131 -3.28 6.39 4.50
C PRO A 131 -1.93 7.11 4.39
N THR A 132 -0.92 6.39 3.96
CA THR A 132 0.44 6.88 3.75
C THR A 132 1.20 5.91 2.84
N GLY A 133 2.37 6.29 2.38
CA GLY A 133 3.22 5.43 1.55
C GLY A 133 4.29 6.23 0.84
N THR A 134 5.17 5.53 0.18
CA THR A 134 6.24 6.12 -0.64
C THR A 134 5.98 5.98 -2.13
N LEU A 135 5.09 5.08 -2.56
CA LEU A 135 4.78 4.81 -3.96
C LEU A 135 3.79 5.84 -4.54
N VAL A 136 4.09 7.11 -4.35
CA VAL A 136 3.33 8.21 -4.93
C VAL A 136 4.16 8.92 -5.98
N ALA A 137 3.51 9.37 -7.07
CA ALA A 137 4.19 9.99 -8.18
C ALA A 137 4.99 11.25 -7.80
N ASP A 138 4.57 11.95 -6.74
CA ASP A 138 5.25 13.17 -6.25
C ASP A 138 6.60 12.89 -5.58
N ASN A 139 6.88 11.65 -5.23
CA ASN A 139 8.18 11.22 -4.73
C ASN A 139 9.19 10.89 -5.85
N LEU A 140 8.78 11.01 -7.11
CA LEU A 140 9.61 10.82 -8.29
C LEU A 140 9.97 12.15 -8.96
N LEU A 141 11.21 12.25 -9.41
CA LEU A 141 11.66 13.32 -10.30
C LEU A 141 10.89 13.25 -11.64
N PRO A 142 10.85 14.34 -12.44
CA PRO A 142 10.35 14.25 -13.82
C PRO A 142 11.09 13.19 -14.65
N GLY A 143 10.37 12.47 -15.50
CA GLY A 143 10.94 11.41 -16.36
C GLY A 143 9.97 11.08 -17.49
N LYS A 144 10.38 10.18 -18.39
CA LYS A 144 9.57 9.78 -19.55
C LYS A 144 8.90 8.42 -19.35
N THR A 145 9.60 7.48 -18.74
CA THR A 145 9.12 6.11 -18.54
C THR A 145 8.95 5.84 -17.05
N LEU A 146 7.77 5.39 -16.65
CA LEU A 146 7.50 4.86 -15.33
C LEU A 146 7.55 3.34 -15.37
N TRP A 147 8.43 2.75 -14.56
CA TRP A 147 8.53 1.33 -14.32
C TRP A 147 7.92 0.98 -12.96
N MET A 148 6.97 0.09 -12.94
CA MET A 148 6.39 -0.48 -11.73
C MET A 148 6.77 -1.95 -11.64
N LEU A 149 7.70 -2.29 -10.75
CA LEU A 149 8.25 -3.63 -10.64
C LEU A 149 7.66 -4.33 -9.41
N SER A 150 6.91 -5.41 -9.62
CA SER A 150 6.22 -6.11 -8.54
C SER A 150 6.51 -7.61 -8.48
N THR A 151 6.41 -8.18 -7.26
CA THR A 151 6.29 -9.61 -7.05
C THR A 151 5.10 -9.94 -6.16
N GLY A 152 4.32 -10.96 -6.56
CA GLY A 152 3.16 -11.43 -5.80
C GLY A 152 2.17 -10.31 -5.48
N THR A 153 1.78 -10.18 -4.20
CA THR A 153 0.85 -9.14 -3.75
C THR A 153 1.41 -7.71 -3.77
N GLY A 154 2.70 -7.53 -4.06
CA GLY A 154 3.28 -6.22 -4.37
C GLY A 154 2.67 -5.55 -5.61
N LEU A 155 1.85 -6.25 -6.38
CA LEU A 155 1.01 -5.68 -7.43
C LEU A 155 -0.02 -4.66 -6.88
N ALA A 156 -0.48 -4.84 -5.64
CA ALA A 156 -1.61 -4.10 -5.07
C ALA A 156 -1.53 -2.56 -5.25
N PRO A 157 -0.45 -1.86 -4.85
CA PRO A 157 -0.36 -0.41 -5.01
C PRO A 157 -0.35 0.00 -6.49
N PHE A 158 0.19 -0.83 -7.37
CA PHE A 158 0.25 -0.52 -8.80
C PHE A 158 -1.09 -0.64 -9.48
N MET A 159 -2.01 -1.44 -8.95
CA MET A 159 -3.39 -1.50 -9.45
C MET A 159 -4.14 -0.17 -9.28
N SER A 160 -3.90 0.59 -8.22
CA SER A 160 -4.45 1.94 -8.08
C SER A 160 -3.75 2.93 -9.01
N ILE A 161 -2.43 2.83 -9.16
CA ILE A 161 -1.63 3.75 -9.97
C ILE A 161 -1.94 3.61 -11.47
N ILE A 162 -2.05 2.39 -12.02
CA ILE A 162 -2.37 2.21 -13.46
C ILE A 162 -3.79 2.65 -13.84
N ARG A 163 -4.63 2.91 -12.86
CA ARG A 163 -5.98 3.48 -13.05
C ARG A 163 -6.03 4.99 -12.78
N ASP A 164 -4.89 5.61 -12.48
CA ASP A 164 -4.76 7.05 -12.28
C ASP A 164 -4.50 7.76 -13.62
N PRO A 165 -5.41 8.63 -14.11
CA PRO A 165 -5.17 9.36 -15.35
C PRO A 165 -3.93 10.26 -15.30
N ASP A 166 -3.61 10.85 -14.14
CA ASP A 166 -2.48 11.77 -13.96
C ASP A 166 -1.13 11.10 -14.24
N ILE A 167 -1.04 9.78 -14.07
CA ILE A 167 0.19 9.02 -14.39
C ILE A 167 0.48 9.05 -15.89
N TYR A 168 -0.54 8.97 -16.73
CA TYR A 168 -0.40 8.97 -18.18
C TYR A 168 -0.14 10.39 -18.74
N ASP A 169 -0.50 11.43 -18.00
CA ASP A 169 -0.11 12.81 -18.33
C ASP A 169 1.36 13.08 -17.97
N ARG A 170 1.88 12.41 -16.92
CA ARG A 170 3.25 12.61 -16.45
C ARG A 170 4.29 11.79 -17.21
N PHE A 171 3.90 10.64 -17.77
CA PHE A 171 4.83 9.71 -18.40
C PHE A 171 4.39 9.37 -19.83
N ASP A 172 5.36 9.28 -20.73
CA ASP A 172 5.13 8.87 -22.12
C ASP A 172 4.87 7.36 -22.23
N LYS A 173 5.46 6.57 -21.31
CA LYS A 173 5.31 5.12 -21.22
C LYS A 173 5.21 4.66 -19.77
N VAL A 174 4.34 3.71 -19.51
CA VAL A 174 4.13 3.07 -18.19
C VAL A 174 4.34 1.58 -18.37
N ILE A 175 5.29 1.00 -17.65
CA ILE A 175 5.62 -0.43 -17.74
C ILE A 175 5.35 -1.07 -16.38
N LEU A 176 4.40 -1.99 -16.35
CA LEU A 176 4.05 -2.78 -15.18
C LEU A 176 4.58 -4.21 -15.32
N THR A 177 5.50 -4.62 -14.46
CA THR A 177 5.92 -6.02 -14.35
C THR A 177 5.24 -6.68 -13.15
N HIS A 178 4.82 -7.93 -13.33
CA HIS A 178 4.23 -8.73 -12.27
C HIS A 178 4.85 -10.13 -12.29
N THR A 179 5.73 -10.39 -11.34
CA THR A 179 6.44 -11.67 -11.23
C THR A 179 5.79 -12.54 -10.15
N CYS A 180 5.36 -13.74 -10.53
CA CYS A 180 4.82 -14.76 -9.63
C CYS A 180 5.58 -16.07 -9.75
N ARG A 181 5.28 -17.04 -8.89
CA ARG A 181 5.85 -18.39 -8.99
C ARG A 181 5.11 -19.21 -10.03
N LEU A 182 3.78 -19.14 -10.02
CA LEU A 182 2.87 -19.92 -10.85
C LEU A 182 1.91 -19.01 -11.60
N LYS A 183 1.39 -19.45 -12.75
CA LYS A 183 0.40 -18.70 -13.56
C LYS A 183 -0.85 -18.34 -12.76
N GLY A 184 -1.36 -19.28 -11.96
CA GLY A 184 -2.53 -19.05 -11.13
C GLY A 184 -2.36 -17.94 -10.08
N GLU A 185 -1.13 -17.54 -9.77
CA GLU A 185 -0.82 -16.45 -8.85
C GLU A 185 -0.81 -15.07 -9.54
N LEU A 186 -0.89 -15.02 -10.89
CA LEU A 186 -1.00 -13.77 -11.67
C LEU A 186 -2.42 -13.17 -11.55
N ALA A 187 -2.84 -12.90 -10.32
CA ALA A 187 -4.11 -12.24 -10.06
C ALA A 187 -4.20 -10.91 -10.84
N TYR A 188 -5.42 -10.52 -11.22
CA TYR A 188 -5.71 -9.34 -12.05
C TYR A 188 -5.12 -9.38 -13.49
N MET A 189 -4.43 -10.45 -13.93
CA MET A 189 -3.84 -10.49 -15.27
C MET A 189 -4.89 -10.29 -16.35
N ASP A 190 -6.02 -10.98 -16.26
CA ASP A 190 -7.11 -10.88 -17.25
C ASP A 190 -7.73 -9.49 -17.23
N TYR A 191 -7.94 -8.93 -16.05
CA TYR A 191 -8.42 -7.55 -15.88
C TYR A 191 -7.48 -6.53 -16.56
N ILE A 192 -6.17 -6.63 -16.30
CA ILE A 192 -5.17 -5.71 -16.88
C ILE A 192 -5.10 -5.84 -18.40
N LYS A 193 -5.18 -7.07 -18.92
CA LYS A 193 -5.04 -7.35 -20.36
C LYS A 193 -6.30 -7.07 -21.18
N HIS A 194 -7.48 -7.29 -20.60
CA HIS A 194 -8.73 -7.33 -21.34
C HIS A 194 -9.76 -6.30 -20.88
N ASP A 195 -10.00 -6.17 -19.58
CA ASP A 195 -11.05 -5.29 -19.06
C ASP A 195 -10.59 -3.83 -19.00
N LEU A 196 -9.39 -3.59 -18.46
CA LEU A 196 -8.85 -2.26 -18.28
C LEU A 196 -8.66 -1.47 -19.61
N PRO A 197 -8.21 -2.09 -20.72
CA PRO A 197 -8.18 -1.43 -22.02
C PRO A 197 -9.58 -1.10 -22.59
N GLY A 198 -10.63 -1.72 -22.06
CA GLY A 198 -12.03 -1.42 -22.40
C GLY A 198 -12.67 -0.32 -21.53
N HIS A 199 -11.94 0.26 -20.60
CA HIS A 199 -12.47 1.29 -19.70
C HIS A 199 -12.91 2.54 -20.46
N GLU A 200 -14.14 3.04 -20.20
CA GLU A 200 -14.79 4.11 -20.95
C GLU A 200 -13.94 5.38 -21.09
N TYR A 201 -13.25 5.78 -20.01
CA TYR A 201 -12.47 7.04 -20.00
C TYR A 201 -10.95 6.84 -20.09
N LEU A 202 -10.42 5.68 -19.70
CA LEU A 202 -8.98 5.43 -19.62
C LEU A 202 -8.50 4.45 -20.70
N GLY A 203 -9.41 3.72 -21.34
CA GLY A 203 -9.06 2.58 -22.20
C GLY A 203 -8.10 2.96 -23.32
N ASP A 204 -8.32 4.09 -23.97
CA ASP A 204 -7.49 4.49 -25.12
C ASP A 204 -6.08 4.89 -24.69
N ILE A 205 -5.92 5.68 -23.63
CA ILE A 205 -4.61 6.06 -23.11
C ILE A 205 -3.85 4.86 -22.54
N ILE A 206 -4.55 3.90 -21.94
CA ILE A 206 -3.98 2.66 -21.44
C ILE A 206 -3.44 1.80 -22.58
N LYS A 207 -4.20 1.63 -23.67
CA LYS A 207 -3.74 0.90 -24.87
C LYS A 207 -2.49 1.53 -25.47
N GLU A 208 -2.39 2.86 -25.42
CA GLU A 208 -1.27 3.59 -25.98
C GLU A 208 -0.02 3.51 -25.11
N LYS A 209 -0.17 3.70 -23.78
CA LYS A 209 0.96 3.96 -22.88
C LYS A 209 1.29 2.83 -21.91
N LEU A 210 0.35 1.96 -21.53
CA LEU A 210 0.59 0.88 -20.58
C LEU A 210 1.12 -0.37 -21.27
N VAL A 211 2.26 -0.84 -20.79
CA VAL A 211 2.83 -2.14 -21.17
C VAL A 211 2.80 -3.04 -19.94
N TYR A 212 2.09 -4.15 -20.01
CA TYR A 212 2.04 -5.15 -18.95
C TYR A 212 2.94 -6.35 -19.31
N TYR A 213 3.92 -6.62 -18.44
CA TYR A 213 4.92 -7.68 -18.62
C TYR A 213 4.86 -8.66 -17.42
N PRO A 214 3.92 -9.63 -17.43
CA PRO A 214 3.85 -10.68 -16.42
C PRO A 214 4.96 -11.72 -16.64
N THR A 215 5.55 -12.22 -15.53
CA THR A 215 6.54 -13.29 -15.56
C THR A 215 6.25 -14.38 -14.54
N VAL A 216 6.66 -15.63 -14.86
CA VAL A 216 6.49 -16.79 -13.98
C VAL A 216 7.85 -17.47 -13.77
N THR A 217 8.10 -17.96 -12.55
CA THR A 217 9.44 -18.48 -12.21
C THR A 217 9.51 -19.99 -12.00
N ARG A 218 8.37 -20.71 -11.96
CA ARG A 218 8.35 -22.15 -11.58
C ARG A 218 7.57 -23.05 -12.54
N GLU A 219 7.08 -22.51 -13.63
CA GLU A 219 6.43 -23.27 -14.69
C GLU A 219 6.61 -22.54 -16.02
N ALA A 220 6.36 -23.23 -17.15
CA ALA A 220 6.46 -22.65 -18.47
C ALA A 220 5.43 -21.53 -18.70
N PHE A 221 5.89 -20.39 -19.20
CA PHE A 221 5.09 -19.21 -19.50
C PHE A 221 5.73 -18.38 -20.60
N ASP A 222 4.99 -17.46 -21.20
CA ASP A 222 5.51 -16.60 -22.30
C ASP A 222 6.77 -15.85 -21.90
N ASN A 223 6.79 -15.31 -20.65
CA ASN A 223 7.97 -14.66 -20.07
C ASN A 223 8.37 -15.44 -18.80
N GLU A 224 9.47 -16.13 -18.87
CA GLU A 224 10.01 -16.92 -17.75
C GLU A 224 11.16 -16.22 -17.07
N GLY A 225 11.22 -16.33 -15.74
CA GLY A 225 12.35 -15.87 -14.94
C GLY A 225 12.00 -14.83 -13.88
N ARG A 226 12.96 -14.60 -13.00
CA ARG A 226 12.88 -13.53 -11.99
C ARG A 226 13.10 -12.20 -12.66
N ILE A 227 12.34 -11.20 -12.28
CA ILE A 227 12.49 -9.84 -12.85
C ILE A 227 13.92 -9.30 -12.68
N THR A 228 14.59 -9.61 -11.56
CA THR A 228 15.99 -9.21 -11.29
C THR A 228 16.95 -9.82 -12.29
N ASP A 229 16.77 -11.10 -12.64
CA ASP A 229 17.63 -11.78 -13.62
C ASP A 229 17.37 -11.23 -15.04
N LEU A 230 16.10 -10.96 -15.36
CA LEU A 230 15.73 -10.37 -16.67
C LEU A 230 16.28 -8.95 -16.85
N ILE A 231 16.36 -8.16 -15.78
CA ILE A 231 17.01 -6.85 -15.78
C ILE A 231 18.52 -7.02 -15.94
N ALA A 232 19.15 -7.86 -15.11
CA ALA A 232 20.60 -8.03 -15.08
C ALA A 232 21.17 -8.56 -16.40
N THR A 233 20.43 -9.43 -17.10
CA THR A 233 20.82 -9.98 -18.41
C THR A 233 20.45 -9.07 -19.58
N GLY A 234 19.69 -8.00 -19.36
CA GLY A 234 19.16 -7.13 -20.41
C GLY A 234 17.96 -7.70 -21.16
N LYS A 235 17.52 -8.93 -20.83
CA LYS A 235 16.40 -9.58 -21.52
C LYS A 235 15.10 -8.78 -21.42
N LEU A 236 14.79 -8.21 -20.25
CA LEU A 236 13.61 -7.37 -20.07
C LEU A 236 13.56 -6.22 -21.10
N PHE A 237 14.68 -5.53 -21.29
CA PHE A 237 14.76 -4.39 -22.19
C PHE A 237 14.66 -4.82 -23.65
N THR A 238 15.28 -5.95 -24.00
CA THR A 238 15.20 -6.53 -25.34
C THR A 238 13.78 -6.96 -25.68
N ASP A 239 13.11 -7.68 -24.79
CA ASP A 239 11.73 -8.15 -24.98
C ASP A 239 10.75 -6.98 -25.16
N LEU A 240 10.98 -5.87 -24.45
CA LEU A 240 10.13 -4.68 -24.52
C LEU A 240 10.54 -3.68 -25.63
N GLY A 241 11.68 -3.89 -26.31
CA GLY A 241 12.20 -2.99 -27.31
C GLY A 241 12.55 -1.60 -26.79
N VAL A 242 13.05 -1.52 -25.55
CA VAL A 242 13.42 -0.26 -24.87
C VAL A 242 14.88 -0.28 -24.44
N PRO A 243 15.54 0.88 -24.26
CA PRO A 243 16.89 0.94 -23.72
C PRO A 243 16.94 0.49 -22.25
N ALA A 244 18.14 0.15 -21.75
CA ALA A 244 18.38 -0.08 -20.34
C ALA A 244 18.12 1.19 -19.51
N PHE A 245 17.93 1.03 -18.19
CA PHE A 245 17.63 2.13 -17.27
C PHE A 245 18.62 3.30 -17.40
N SER A 246 18.07 4.50 -17.44
CA SER A 246 18.81 5.75 -17.47
C SER A 246 18.23 6.76 -16.48
N PRO A 247 19.07 7.47 -15.69
CA PRO A 247 18.60 8.51 -14.78
C PRO A 247 17.86 9.67 -15.47
N GLU A 248 18.13 9.90 -16.73
CA GLU A 248 17.49 10.97 -17.50
C GLU A 248 16.02 10.67 -17.79
N ASN A 249 15.69 9.41 -18.11
CA ASN A 249 14.39 9.05 -18.65
C ASN A 249 13.54 8.20 -17.71
N ASP A 250 14.15 7.34 -16.89
CA ASP A 250 13.42 6.30 -16.19
C ASP A 250 13.12 6.66 -14.75
N ARG A 251 11.92 6.33 -14.32
CA ARG A 251 11.45 6.40 -12.94
C ARG A 251 10.93 5.03 -12.53
N VAL A 252 11.24 4.60 -11.30
CA VAL A 252 10.95 3.23 -10.89
C VAL A 252 10.22 3.19 -9.55
N MET A 253 9.17 2.41 -9.48
CA MET A 253 8.46 2.07 -8.25
C MET A 253 8.64 0.57 -7.97
N LEU A 254 9.02 0.23 -6.74
CA LEU A 254 9.29 -1.15 -6.32
C LEU A 254 8.35 -1.57 -5.21
N CYS A 255 7.67 -2.70 -5.40
CA CYS A 255 6.88 -3.34 -4.34
C CYS A 255 6.92 -4.87 -4.48
N GLY A 256 7.30 -5.57 -3.41
CA GLY A 256 7.38 -7.03 -3.47
C GLY A 256 8.24 -7.63 -2.37
N SER A 257 8.81 -8.82 -2.64
CA SER A 257 9.63 -9.54 -1.66
C SER A 257 10.91 -8.80 -1.32
N THR A 258 11.38 -8.94 -0.07
CA THR A 258 12.61 -8.31 0.42
C THR A 258 13.82 -8.60 -0.47
N ALA A 259 13.94 -9.84 -0.98
CA ALA A 259 15.02 -10.21 -1.89
C ALA A 259 14.93 -9.44 -3.22
N MET A 260 13.74 -9.38 -3.84
CA MET A 260 13.55 -8.63 -5.08
C MET A 260 13.83 -7.14 -4.90
N LEU A 261 13.34 -6.54 -3.81
CA LEU A 261 13.58 -5.13 -3.51
C LEU A 261 15.08 -4.85 -3.40
N LYS A 262 15.81 -5.69 -2.65
CA LYS A 262 17.27 -5.54 -2.48
C LYS A 262 18.01 -5.66 -3.81
N ASP A 263 17.81 -6.76 -4.51
CA ASP A 263 18.56 -7.05 -5.74
C ASP A 263 18.25 -6.01 -6.84
N THR A 264 16.97 -5.60 -6.98
CA THR A 264 16.60 -4.53 -7.93
C THR A 264 17.20 -3.19 -7.53
N THR A 265 17.20 -2.84 -6.25
CA THR A 265 17.82 -1.60 -5.76
C THR A 265 19.30 -1.54 -6.12
N ASP A 266 20.03 -2.66 -5.97
CA ASP A 266 21.44 -2.73 -6.32
C ASP A 266 21.66 -2.51 -7.84
N LEU A 267 20.81 -3.08 -8.70
CA LEU A 267 20.81 -2.85 -10.15
C LEU A 267 20.51 -1.39 -10.51
N LEU A 268 19.52 -0.77 -9.88
CA LEU A 268 19.17 0.64 -10.13
C LEU A 268 20.30 1.59 -9.72
N LYS A 269 20.97 1.33 -8.60
CA LYS A 269 22.16 2.10 -8.16
C LYS A 269 23.33 1.96 -9.13
N GLN A 270 23.57 0.75 -9.67
CA GLN A 270 24.58 0.54 -10.70
C GLN A 270 24.28 1.31 -11.99
N ALA A 271 23.00 1.48 -12.31
CA ALA A 271 22.56 2.32 -13.43
C ALA A 271 22.53 3.83 -13.11
N GLY A 272 22.98 4.25 -11.91
CA GLY A 272 23.07 5.66 -11.53
C GLY A 272 21.79 6.26 -10.99
N LEU A 273 20.73 5.47 -10.73
CA LEU A 273 19.49 5.97 -10.18
C LEU A 273 19.62 6.17 -8.65
N VAL A 274 18.92 7.19 -8.13
CA VAL A 274 18.95 7.57 -6.70
C VAL A 274 17.57 7.38 -6.08
N GLU A 275 17.53 6.81 -4.88
CA GLU A 275 16.28 6.59 -4.12
C GLU A 275 15.65 7.90 -3.66
N GLY A 276 14.35 8.04 -3.92
CA GLY A 276 13.51 9.13 -3.43
C GLY A 276 12.82 8.76 -2.12
N LYS A 277 12.27 9.77 -1.49
CA LYS A 277 11.48 9.66 -0.25
C LYS A 277 10.54 10.86 -0.14
N ASN A 278 9.58 10.81 0.79
CA ASN A 278 8.58 11.86 0.98
C ASN A 278 9.16 13.28 1.18
N SER A 279 10.40 13.39 1.62
CA SER A 279 11.08 14.68 1.83
C SER A 279 11.95 15.13 0.67
N ALA A 280 12.24 14.26 -0.30
CA ALA A 280 13.10 14.54 -1.45
C ALA A 280 12.82 13.54 -2.58
N PRO A 281 12.20 13.99 -3.69
CA PRO A 281 11.98 13.14 -4.85
C PRO A 281 13.27 12.53 -5.42
N GLY A 282 13.17 11.32 -5.96
CA GLY A 282 14.29 10.59 -6.55
C GLY A 282 13.92 9.94 -7.88
N HIS A 283 14.83 9.10 -8.38
CA HIS A 283 14.60 8.34 -9.59
C HIS A 283 13.75 7.09 -9.32
N TYR A 284 13.83 6.53 -8.10
CA TYR A 284 13.00 5.39 -7.72
C TYR A 284 12.53 5.50 -6.26
N VAL A 285 11.42 4.83 -5.96
CA VAL A 285 10.84 4.69 -4.64
C VAL A 285 10.49 3.24 -4.33
N ILE A 286 10.49 2.89 -3.05
CA ILE A 286 10.29 1.52 -2.57
C ILE A 286 9.21 1.51 -1.51
N GLU A 287 8.26 0.59 -1.62
CA GLU A 287 7.35 0.24 -0.52
C GLU A 287 7.71 -1.14 0.03
N ARG A 288 8.01 -1.16 1.32
CA ARG A 288 8.31 -2.41 2.05
C ARG A 288 7.03 -2.92 2.69
N ALA A 289 6.16 -3.48 1.87
CA ALA A 289 4.85 -3.98 2.31
C ALA A 289 4.93 -5.24 3.18
N PHE A 290 6.06 -5.93 3.16
CA PHE A 290 6.28 -7.17 3.89
C PHE A 290 7.40 -6.96 4.91
N VAL A 291 7.01 -6.72 6.17
CA VAL A 291 7.91 -6.88 7.31
C VAL A 291 7.65 -8.29 7.83
N ASP A 292 8.65 -9.15 7.71
CA ASP A 292 8.66 -10.52 8.26
C ASP A 292 8.38 -10.52 9.77
#